data_6dd7c33f1bcf4a473f0ec39448db0e47
#
_entry.id   6dd7c33f1bcf4a473f0ec39448db0e47
#
_cell.length_a   1.000
_cell.length_b   1.000
_cell.length_c   1.000
_cell.angle_alpha   90.00
_cell.angle_beta   90.00
_cell.angle_gamma   90.00
#
_symmetry.space_group_name_H-M   'P 1'
#
loop_
_entity.id
_entity.type
_entity.pdbx_description
1 polymer ?
#
loop_
_entity_poly.entity_id
_entity_poly.type
_entity_poly.pdbx_seq_one_letter_code
_entity_poly.pdbx_strand_id
1 'polypeptide(L)'
;MSEERPAAPQTPETPPAARPEGKPAGRPKMMVDLDPSGQVTQREPDRAKRQFLNYAFYKLDPAFRRLPRDEQAEIKAEFLAAAQAWVADAPQVEGLIQRTYSLGGVRADVDFMLWRIAFDVRAFQDAQARLNRTRLMGYLTQPYNYVSMQKRSQYVNRVEGSGHGLEVLPGQGEFLFIYPFIKTRPWYKLTPHSRQGMMDEHIFASAPFKGVRINTSYSYGIDDQEFVVSFDSDYPQEFVDLVHRLRYTEASSYTLRDVPMFTCVKKDLAEILSELS
;
A
#
# COMPACT_ATOMS: atom_id res chain seq x y z
N MET A 1 64.75 63.96 -23.59
CA MET A 1 63.81 64.03 -24.71
C MET A 1 62.94 62.79 -24.54
N SER A 2 61.78 63.03 -23.97
CA SER A 2 60.79 61.97 -23.65
C SER A 2 59.71 62.05 -24.74
N GLU A 3 59.55 61.01 -25.53
CA GLU A 3 58.50 60.93 -26.56
C GLU A 3 57.21 60.40 -25.90
N GLU A 4 56.16 61.22 -25.90
CA GLU A 4 54.77 60.88 -25.53
C GLU A 4 54.16 60.09 -26.66
N ARG A 5 53.62 58.94 -26.31
CA ARG A 5 52.75 58.12 -27.21
C ARG A 5 51.33 58.70 -27.21
N PRO A 6 50.67 58.89 -28.34
CA PRO A 6 49.32 59.35 -28.38
C PRO A 6 48.31 58.28 -27.93
N ALA A 7 47.28 58.69 -27.18
CA ALA A 7 46.18 57.84 -26.68
C ALA A 7 45.30 57.36 -27.83
N ALA A 8 44.88 56.08 -27.79
CA ALA A 8 43.93 55.48 -28.74
C ALA A 8 42.50 55.99 -28.49
N PRO A 9 41.68 56.11 -29.53
CA PRO A 9 40.30 56.62 -29.42
C PRO A 9 39.39 55.58 -28.70
N GLN A 10 38.63 56.08 -27.69
CA GLN A 10 37.62 55.31 -26.98
C GLN A 10 36.40 55.13 -27.92
N THR A 11 36.04 53.90 -28.19
CA THR A 11 34.75 53.49 -28.78
C THR A 11 33.62 53.66 -27.77
N PRO A 12 32.46 54.17 -28.16
CA PRO A 12 31.35 54.32 -27.26
C PRO A 12 30.76 52.95 -26.85
N GLU A 13 30.70 52.66 -25.57
CA GLU A 13 30.07 51.47 -25.00
C GLU A 13 28.55 51.53 -25.29
N THR A 14 28.07 50.56 -26.04
CA THR A 14 26.64 50.29 -26.23
C THR A 14 26.08 49.66 -24.92
N PRO A 15 25.03 50.23 -24.33
CA PRO A 15 24.44 49.61 -23.12
C PRO A 15 23.94 48.21 -23.43
N PRO A 16 24.14 47.24 -22.48
CA PRO A 16 23.72 45.87 -22.69
C PRO A 16 22.19 45.80 -22.87
N ALA A 17 21.77 45.07 -23.88
CA ALA A 17 20.37 44.81 -24.17
C ALA A 17 19.67 44.19 -22.97
N ALA A 18 18.51 44.73 -22.57
CA ALA A 18 17.67 44.24 -21.52
C ALA A 18 17.36 42.75 -21.78
N ARG A 19 17.67 41.87 -20.80
CA ARG A 19 17.28 40.47 -20.84
C ARG A 19 15.74 40.40 -20.83
N PRO A 20 15.12 39.60 -21.69
CA PRO A 20 13.69 39.38 -21.63
C PRO A 20 13.35 38.79 -20.25
N GLU A 21 12.43 39.39 -19.53
CA GLU A 21 11.86 38.84 -18.31
C GLU A 21 11.14 37.54 -18.65
N GLY A 22 11.89 36.42 -18.59
CA GLY A 22 11.33 35.11 -18.59
C GLY A 22 10.52 34.92 -17.32
N LYS A 23 9.24 34.59 -17.46
CA LYS A 23 8.42 34.12 -16.34
C LYS A 23 9.25 33.10 -15.56
N PRO A 24 9.36 33.21 -14.22
CA PRO A 24 10.11 32.25 -13.46
C PRO A 24 9.56 30.84 -13.75
N ALA A 25 10.43 29.97 -14.23
CA ALA A 25 10.10 28.55 -14.40
C ALA A 25 9.48 28.09 -13.09
N GLY A 26 8.23 27.64 -13.14
CA GLY A 26 7.51 27.20 -11.94
C GLY A 26 8.40 26.21 -11.17
N ARG A 27 8.67 26.51 -9.91
CA ARG A 27 9.40 25.58 -9.04
C ARG A 27 8.78 24.21 -9.18
N PRO A 28 9.56 23.14 -9.38
CA PRO A 28 9.01 21.80 -9.36
C PRO A 28 8.17 21.68 -8.10
N LYS A 29 6.93 21.22 -8.23
CA LYS A 29 6.04 20.98 -7.07
C LYS A 29 6.62 19.85 -6.24
N MET A 30 7.64 20.13 -5.46
CA MET A 30 8.14 19.25 -4.45
C MET A 30 7.11 19.26 -3.31
N MET A 31 6.38 18.16 -3.18
CA MET A 31 5.44 17.97 -2.09
C MET A 31 6.22 17.66 -0.81
N VAL A 32 6.79 18.67 -0.21
CA VAL A 32 7.28 18.60 1.17
C VAL A 32 6.26 19.34 2.01
N ASP A 33 5.53 18.62 2.83
CA ASP A 33 4.54 19.19 3.75
C ASP A 33 5.19 19.88 4.97
N LEU A 34 6.52 19.96 4.98
CA LEU A 34 7.31 20.67 6.00
C LEU A 34 8.22 21.67 5.31
N ASP A 35 8.28 22.87 5.82
CA ASP A 35 9.30 23.83 5.44
C ASP A 35 10.70 23.43 5.96
N PRO A 36 11.77 24.12 5.56
CA PRO A 36 13.11 23.80 6.05
C PRO A 36 13.30 23.92 7.56
N SER A 37 12.40 24.60 8.28
CA SER A 37 12.41 24.72 9.74
C SER A 37 11.66 23.58 10.43
N GLY A 38 11.02 22.67 9.65
CA GLY A 38 10.18 21.60 10.17
C GLY A 38 8.77 22.03 10.57
N GLN A 39 8.38 23.26 10.23
CA GLN A 39 7.01 23.70 10.48
C GLN A 39 6.06 23.16 9.42
N VAL A 40 4.88 22.73 9.88
CA VAL A 40 3.80 22.32 9.00
C VAL A 40 3.33 23.56 8.24
N THR A 41 3.49 23.58 6.90
CA THR A 41 2.83 24.61 6.09
C THR A 41 1.32 24.47 6.28
N GLN A 42 0.63 25.58 6.53
CA GLN A 42 -0.84 25.60 6.63
C GLN A 42 -1.42 25.19 5.27
N ARG A 43 -1.64 23.90 5.11
CA ARG A 43 -2.34 23.33 3.96
C ARG A 43 -3.76 23.03 4.39
N GLU A 44 -4.72 23.41 3.57
CA GLU A 44 -6.09 22.95 3.78
C GLU A 44 -6.11 21.42 3.90
N PRO A 45 -6.82 20.86 4.89
CA PRO A 45 -6.91 19.42 5.04
C PRO A 45 -7.46 18.81 3.74
N ASP A 46 -6.72 17.84 3.17
CA ASP A 46 -7.20 17.09 2.03
C ASP A 46 -8.34 16.17 2.50
N ARG A 47 -9.58 16.60 2.22
CA ARG A 47 -10.82 15.86 2.53
C ARG A 47 -11.32 15.04 1.34
N ALA A 48 -10.49 14.83 0.31
CA ALA A 48 -10.83 13.97 -0.80
C ALA A 48 -11.16 12.56 -0.28
N LYS A 49 -12.17 11.94 -0.86
CA LYS A 49 -12.50 10.54 -0.56
C LYS A 49 -11.32 9.65 -0.92
N ARG A 50 -10.95 8.76 -0.01
CA ARG A 50 -9.86 7.79 -0.19
C ARG A 50 -10.34 6.40 0.17
N GLN A 51 -9.80 5.41 -0.52
CA GLN A 51 -10.02 4.02 -0.16
C GLN A 51 -9.35 3.70 1.17
N PHE A 52 -10.12 3.15 2.11
CA PHE A 52 -9.62 2.39 3.24
C PHE A 52 -9.58 0.91 2.88
N LEU A 53 -8.60 0.22 3.42
CA LEU A 53 -8.36 -1.19 3.18
C LEU A 53 -8.37 -1.91 4.53
N ASN A 54 -9.06 -3.04 4.59
CA ASN A 54 -9.09 -3.92 5.76
C ASN A 54 -8.68 -5.33 5.36
N TYR A 55 -7.72 -5.87 6.06
CA TYR A 55 -7.20 -7.22 5.88
C TYR A 55 -7.49 -8.03 7.13
N ALA A 56 -8.58 -8.78 7.12
CA ALA A 56 -9.07 -9.55 8.25
C ALA A 56 -8.70 -11.02 8.09
N PHE A 57 -7.85 -11.53 8.96
CA PHE A 57 -7.34 -12.89 8.94
C PHE A 57 -8.05 -13.74 9.99
N TYR A 58 -8.43 -14.95 9.62
CA TYR A 58 -9.22 -15.84 10.45
C TYR A 58 -8.54 -17.20 10.63
N LYS A 59 -8.68 -17.75 11.84
CA LYS A 59 -8.24 -19.09 12.21
C LYS A 59 -9.40 -19.87 12.78
N LEU A 60 -9.65 -21.06 12.24
CA LEU A 60 -10.69 -21.97 12.71
C LEU A 60 -10.24 -22.71 13.98
N ASP A 61 -11.09 -22.71 15.00
CA ASP A 61 -10.92 -23.57 16.17
C ASP A 61 -11.11 -25.04 15.77
N PRO A 62 -10.19 -25.95 16.14
CA PRO A 62 -10.34 -27.38 15.91
C PRO A 62 -11.62 -27.99 16.46
N ALA A 63 -12.26 -27.36 17.43
CA ALA A 63 -13.55 -27.82 17.98
C ALA A 63 -14.64 -27.89 16.91
N PHE A 64 -14.62 -27.00 15.92
CA PHE A 64 -15.55 -26.98 14.80
C PHE A 64 -15.54 -28.34 14.03
N ARG A 65 -14.38 -28.94 13.83
CA ARG A 65 -14.21 -30.19 13.10
C ARG A 65 -14.81 -31.41 13.81
N ARG A 66 -15.21 -31.26 15.09
CA ARG A 66 -15.84 -32.30 15.90
C ARG A 66 -17.37 -32.31 15.75
N LEU A 67 -17.93 -31.26 15.15
CA LEU A 67 -19.37 -31.20 14.88
C LEU A 67 -19.79 -32.21 13.81
N PRO A 68 -21.05 -32.67 13.79
CA PRO A 68 -21.62 -33.46 12.68
C PRO A 68 -21.43 -32.75 11.35
N ARG A 69 -21.24 -33.47 10.27
CA ARG A 69 -20.96 -32.92 8.95
C ARG A 69 -22.08 -32.06 8.38
N ASP A 70 -23.31 -32.44 8.64
CA ASP A 70 -24.53 -31.68 8.29
C ASP A 70 -24.59 -30.35 9.02
N GLU A 71 -24.30 -30.33 10.31
CA GLU A 71 -24.21 -29.12 11.12
C GLU A 71 -23.07 -28.19 10.65
N GLN A 72 -21.89 -28.75 10.33
CA GLN A 72 -20.80 -27.97 9.74
C GLN A 72 -21.24 -27.30 8.43
N ALA A 73 -21.98 -28.01 7.58
CA ALA A 73 -22.44 -27.49 6.30
C ALA A 73 -23.43 -26.32 6.48
N GLU A 74 -24.39 -26.45 7.41
CA GLU A 74 -25.33 -25.38 7.72
C GLU A 74 -24.65 -24.13 8.26
N ILE A 75 -23.71 -24.30 9.21
CA ILE A 75 -22.95 -23.21 9.83
C ILE A 75 -22.12 -22.46 8.79
N LYS A 76 -21.47 -23.18 7.86
CA LYS A 76 -20.74 -22.59 6.76
C LYS A 76 -21.62 -21.83 5.78
N ALA A 77 -22.78 -22.40 5.45
CA ALA A 77 -23.75 -21.76 4.56
C ALA A 77 -24.28 -20.45 5.15
N GLU A 78 -24.54 -20.42 6.46
CA GLU A 78 -24.93 -19.19 7.17
C GLU A 78 -23.88 -18.09 7.07
N PHE A 79 -22.61 -18.42 7.31
CA PHE A 79 -21.49 -17.47 7.21
C PHE A 79 -21.29 -16.97 5.78
N LEU A 80 -21.36 -17.88 4.80
CA LEU A 80 -21.26 -17.54 3.38
C LEU A 80 -22.35 -16.56 2.97
N ALA A 81 -23.60 -16.84 3.35
CA ALA A 81 -24.75 -15.98 3.05
C ALA A 81 -24.58 -14.58 3.67
N ALA A 82 -24.12 -14.50 4.92
CA ALA A 82 -23.87 -13.22 5.59
C ALA A 82 -22.78 -12.40 4.90
N ALA A 83 -21.69 -13.05 4.46
CA ALA A 83 -20.59 -12.39 3.75
C ALA A 83 -21.01 -11.92 2.35
N GLN A 84 -21.80 -12.71 1.63
CA GLN A 84 -22.33 -12.37 0.30
C GLN A 84 -23.38 -11.25 0.38
N ALA A 85 -24.27 -11.29 1.37
CA ALA A 85 -25.28 -10.25 1.57
C ALA A 85 -24.64 -8.88 1.83
N TRP A 86 -23.53 -8.83 2.57
CA TRP A 86 -22.80 -7.59 2.78
C TRP A 86 -22.28 -6.99 1.47
N VAL A 87 -21.74 -7.81 0.57
CA VAL A 87 -21.28 -7.36 -0.77
C VAL A 87 -22.47 -6.99 -1.66
N ALA A 88 -23.58 -7.72 -1.59
CA ALA A 88 -24.78 -7.47 -2.40
C ALA A 88 -25.49 -6.16 -2.00
N ASP A 89 -25.46 -5.81 -0.71
CA ASP A 89 -25.99 -4.54 -0.20
C ASP A 89 -25.10 -3.34 -0.55
N ALA A 90 -23.95 -3.61 -1.14
CA ALA A 90 -22.90 -2.64 -1.47
C ALA A 90 -23.26 -1.51 -2.45
N PRO A 91 -24.30 -1.58 -3.32
CA PRO A 91 -24.68 -0.43 -4.13
C PRO A 91 -24.93 0.85 -3.32
N GLN A 92 -25.18 0.73 -2.02
CA GLN A 92 -25.32 1.85 -1.11
C GLN A 92 -23.97 2.30 -0.47
N VAL A 93 -22.91 1.49 -0.59
CA VAL A 93 -21.57 1.79 -0.07
C VAL A 93 -20.62 1.96 -1.25
N GLU A 94 -20.37 3.21 -1.61
CA GLU A 94 -19.50 3.56 -2.73
C GLU A 94 -18.12 2.88 -2.61
N GLY A 95 -17.69 2.20 -3.67
CA GLY A 95 -16.35 1.62 -3.77
C GLY A 95 -16.12 0.37 -2.92
N LEU A 96 -17.20 -0.31 -2.46
CA LEU A 96 -17.05 -1.54 -1.70
C LEU A 96 -16.54 -2.68 -2.57
N ILE A 97 -15.44 -3.26 -2.16
CA ILE A 97 -14.84 -4.45 -2.78
C ILE A 97 -14.47 -5.45 -1.69
N GLN A 98 -14.77 -6.73 -1.91
CA GLN A 98 -14.25 -7.83 -1.09
C GLN A 98 -13.57 -8.87 -1.98
N ARG A 99 -12.42 -9.36 -1.54
CA ARG A 99 -11.71 -10.51 -2.11
C ARG A 99 -11.39 -11.48 -1.00
N THR A 100 -11.31 -12.76 -1.35
CA THR A 100 -11.11 -13.84 -0.40
C THR A 100 -9.88 -14.67 -0.79
N TYR A 101 -9.13 -15.09 0.21
CA TYR A 101 -7.88 -15.80 0.04
C TYR A 101 -7.76 -16.93 1.04
N SER A 102 -7.31 -18.10 0.58
CA SER A 102 -6.94 -19.24 1.42
C SER A 102 -5.48 -19.13 1.88
N LEU A 103 -5.23 -19.45 3.14
CA LEU A 103 -3.89 -19.65 3.71
C LEU A 103 -3.75 -21.04 4.33
N GLY A 104 -4.78 -21.89 4.20
CA GLY A 104 -4.78 -23.26 4.68
C GLY A 104 -3.62 -24.07 4.08
N GLY A 105 -2.86 -24.77 4.91
CA GLY A 105 -1.67 -25.51 4.49
C GLY A 105 -0.42 -24.67 4.21
N VAL A 106 -0.56 -23.34 4.09
CA VAL A 106 0.56 -22.42 3.84
C VAL A 106 1.01 -21.74 5.14
N ARG A 107 0.06 -21.47 6.04
CA ARG A 107 0.35 -20.81 7.30
C ARG A 107 -0.31 -21.51 8.48
N ALA A 108 0.41 -21.63 9.61
CA ALA A 108 -0.08 -22.37 10.76
C ALA A 108 -1.12 -21.62 11.59
N ASP A 109 -0.97 -20.31 11.70
CA ASP A 109 -1.75 -19.42 12.59
C ASP A 109 -2.96 -18.75 11.90
N VAL A 110 -3.18 -19.00 10.59
CA VAL A 110 -4.26 -18.43 9.79
C VAL A 110 -4.76 -19.47 8.78
N ASP A 111 -6.07 -19.54 8.56
CA ASP A 111 -6.66 -20.40 7.54
C ASP A 111 -7.14 -19.60 6.31
N PHE A 112 -7.70 -18.40 6.51
CA PHE A 112 -8.17 -17.57 5.40
C PHE A 112 -8.15 -16.08 5.76
N MET A 113 -8.26 -15.24 4.72
CA MET A 113 -8.32 -13.79 4.83
C MET A 113 -9.46 -13.22 3.98
N LEU A 114 -10.14 -12.21 4.52
CA LEU A 114 -11.05 -11.33 3.80
C LEU A 114 -10.37 -9.98 3.60
N TRP A 115 -10.11 -9.62 2.35
CA TRP A 115 -9.60 -8.30 1.98
C TRP A 115 -10.77 -7.42 1.55
N ARG A 116 -11.03 -6.35 2.29
CA ARG A 116 -12.13 -5.42 2.07
C ARG A 116 -11.59 -4.03 1.75
N ILE A 117 -12.24 -3.35 0.81
CA ILE A 117 -11.95 -1.96 0.45
C ILE A 117 -13.26 -1.18 0.49
N ALA A 118 -13.25 0.03 1.06
CA ALA A 118 -14.38 0.95 1.10
C ALA A 118 -13.88 2.38 1.28
N PHE A 119 -14.71 3.39 0.98
CA PHE A 119 -14.39 4.79 1.26
C PHE A 119 -14.74 5.23 2.69
N ASP A 120 -15.31 4.33 3.51
CA ASP A 120 -15.65 4.57 4.90
C ASP A 120 -15.30 3.35 5.76
N VAL A 121 -14.53 3.56 6.83
CA VAL A 121 -14.14 2.48 7.77
C VAL A 121 -15.33 1.84 8.48
N ARG A 122 -16.46 2.55 8.62
CA ARG A 122 -17.69 2.00 9.21
C ARG A 122 -18.22 0.82 8.42
N ALA A 123 -17.97 0.75 7.11
CA ALA A 123 -18.35 -0.40 6.30
C ALA A 123 -17.69 -1.71 6.79
N PHE A 124 -16.47 -1.63 7.33
CA PHE A 124 -15.77 -2.80 7.91
C PHE A 124 -16.40 -3.24 9.23
N GLN A 125 -16.86 -2.27 10.04
CA GLN A 125 -17.58 -2.56 11.28
C GLN A 125 -18.93 -3.24 10.97
N ASP A 126 -19.66 -2.76 9.97
CA ASP A 126 -20.92 -3.36 9.53
C ASP A 126 -20.71 -4.80 9.02
N ALA A 127 -19.67 -5.01 8.20
CA ALA A 127 -19.28 -6.35 7.75
C ALA A 127 -19.04 -7.29 8.94
N GLN A 128 -18.20 -6.84 9.89
CA GLN A 128 -17.87 -7.66 11.06
C GLN A 128 -19.08 -7.91 11.95
N ALA A 129 -19.94 -6.91 12.14
CA ALA A 129 -21.17 -7.07 12.92
C ALA A 129 -22.14 -8.10 12.31
N ARG A 130 -22.22 -8.18 10.97
CA ARG A 130 -23.01 -9.21 10.26
C ARG A 130 -22.43 -10.60 10.46
N LEU A 131 -21.11 -10.74 10.30
CA LEU A 131 -20.42 -12.03 10.52
C LEU A 131 -20.52 -12.49 11.97
N ASN A 132 -20.40 -11.60 12.94
CA ASN A 132 -20.49 -11.91 14.38
C ASN A 132 -21.84 -12.51 14.78
N ARG A 133 -22.88 -12.35 13.99
CA ARG A 133 -24.21 -12.96 14.22
C ARG A 133 -24.28 -14.41 13.75
N THR A 134 -23.29 -14.88 13.00
CA THR A 134 -23.25 -16.25 12.47
C THR A 134 -22.62 -17.21 13.47
N ARG A 135 -23.08 -18.46 13.46
CA ARG A 135 -22.57 -19.52 14.33
C ARG A 135 -21.09 -19.80 14.08
N LEU A 136 -20.59 -19.66 12.84
CA LEU A 136 -19.18 -19.91 12.51
C LEU A 136 -18.24 -18.98 13.27
N MET A 137 -18.65 -17.71 13.48
CA MET A 137 -17.80 -16.76 14.24
C MET A 137 -17.53 -17.20 15.67
N GLY A 138 -18.37 -18.06 16.26
CA GLY A 138 -18.09 -18.68 17.56
C GLY A 138 -16.92 -19.69 17.53
N TYR A 139 -16.51 -20.12 16.32
CA TYR A 139 -15.39 -21.03 16.10
C TYR A 139 -14.22 -20.36 15.37
N LEU A 140 -14.27 -19.05 15.13
CA LEU A 140 -13.21 -18.30 14.48
C LEU A 140 -12.52 -17.37 15.45
N THR A 141 -11.19 -17.38 15.45
CA THR A 141 -10.38 -16.32 16.00
C THR A 141 -9.86 -15.43 14.89
N GLN A 142 -9.52 -14.18 15.22
CA GLN A 142 -8.99 -13.20 14.29
C GLN A 142 -7.59 -12.76 14.75
N PRO A 143 -6.54 -13.57 14.46
CA PRO A 143 -5.20 -13.31 14.99
C PRO A 143 -4.55 -12.05 14.40
N TYR A 144 -4.97 -11.63 13.22
CA TYR A 144 -4.50 -10.40 12.59
C TYR A 144 -5.65 -9.67 11.91
N ASN A 145 -5.61 -8.35 12.02
CA ASN A 145 -6.56 -7.46 11.35
C ASN A 145 -5.87 -6.11 11.09
N TYR A 146 -5.53 -5.83 9.84
CA TYR A 146 -4.85 -4.59 9.48
C TYR A 146 -5.80 -3.61 8.83
N VAL A 147 -5.64 -2.34 9.17
CA VAL A 147 -6.35 -1.23 8.55
C VAL A 147 -5.34 -0.25 7.95
N SER A 148 -5.60 0.16 6.73
CA SER A 148 -4.76 1.11 6.02
C SER A 148 -5.62 1.99 5.11
N MET A 149 -5.02 3.01 4.52
CA MET A 149 -5.68 3.96 3.63
C MET A 149 -4.82 4.19 2.40
N GLN A 150 -5.44 4.27 1.24
CA GLN A 150 -4.74 4.64 0.01
C GLN A 150 -4.38 6.11 0.03
N LYS A 151 -3.14 6.40 -0.30
CA LYS A 151 -2.59 7.74 -0.41
C LYS A 151 -1.61 7.79 -1.59
N ARG A 152 -1.60 8.91 -2.30
CA ARG A 152 -0.61 9.12 -3.36
C ARG A 152 0.80 9.05 -2.79
N SER A 153 1.69 8.32 -3.48
CA SER A 153 3.11 8.26 -3.09
C SER A 153 3.72 9.67 -3.06
N GLN A 154 4.55 9.93 -2.07
CA GLN A 154 5.33 11.17 -1.99
C GLN A 154 6.58 11.14 -2.90
N TYR A 155 6.97 9.96 -3.37
CA TYR A 155 8.14 9.78 -4.21
C TYR A 155 7.77 9.91 -5.69
N VAL A 156 8.66 10.58 -6.44
CA VAL A 156 8.54 10.68 -7.89
C VAL A 156 8.99 9.35 -8.49
N ASN A 157 8.10 8.72 -9.25
CA ASN A 157 8.47 7.54 -10.01
C ASN A 157 9.03 7.96 -11.36
N ARG A 158 10.28 7.57 -11.65
CA ARG A 158 11.01 7.89 -12.88
C ARG A 158 11.03 6.74 -13.88
N VAL A 159 10.44 5.59 -13.52
CA VAL A 159 10.30 4.44 -14.41
C VAL A 159 8.96 4.54 -15.13
N GLU A 160 8.98 4.59 -16.45
CA GLU A 160 7.77 4.62 -17.27
C GLU A 160 6.91 3.37 -17.02
N GLY A 161 5.60 3.57 -16.84
CA GLY A 161 4.64 2.48 -16.65
C GLY A 161 4.54 1.94 -15.24
N SER A 162 5.33 2.41 -14.28
CA SER A 162 5.30 1.96 -12.89
C SER A 162 4.49 2.89 -11.95
N GLY A 163 3.61 3.71 -12.49
CA GLY A 163 2.74 4.61 -11.72
C GLY A 163 1.72 3.81 -10.90
N HIS A 164 1.76 3.95 -9.56
CA HIS A 164 0.67 3.46 -8.73
C HIS A 164 -0.58 4.28 -9.03
N GLY A 165 -1.65 3.61 -9.43
CA GLY A 165 -2.98 4.23 -9.55
C GLY A 165 -3.41 4.87 -8.24
N LEU A 166 -4.33 5.82 -8.30
CA LEU A 166 -4.95 6.41 -7.10
C LEU A 166 -5.88 5.42 -6.38
N GLU A 167 -6.16 4.29 -7.01
CA GLU A 167 -7.05 3.26 -6.47
C GLU A 167 -6.33 1.91 -6.43
N VAL A 168 -6.56 1.18 -5.34
CA VAL A 168 -6.13 -0.20 -5.20
C VAL A 168 -7.18 -1.08 -5.86
N LEU A 169 -6.73 -1.94 -6.79
CA LEU A 169 -7.54 -2.95 -7.45
C LEU A 169 -7.09 -4.33 -6.97
N PRO A 170 -7.80 -4.95 -6.01
CA PRO A 170 -7.40 -6.23 -5.43
C PRO A 170 -7.69 -7.40 -6.36
N GLY A 171 -6.93 -8.48 -6.20
CA GLY A 171 -7.16 -9.74 -6.89
C GLY A 171 -6.73 -9.76 -8.35
N GLN A 172 -5.69 -9.01 -8.68
CA GLN A 172 -5.11 -8.95 -10.03
C GLN A 172 -4.22 -10.15 -10.36
N GLY A 173 -3.88 -11.00 -9.39
CA GLY A 173 -3.12 -12.23 -9.52
C GLY A 173 -3.76 -13.39 -8.77
N GLU A 174 -3.29 -14.63 -9.01
CA GLU A 174 -3.68 -15.83 -8.30
C GLU A 174 -3.14 -15.85 -6.86
N PHE A 175 -2.02 -15.17 -6.63
CA PHE A 175 -1.37 -15.06 -5.32
C PHE A 175 -1.35 -13.62 -4.85
N LEU A 176 -1.49 -13.46 -3.52
CA LEU A 176 -1.28 -12.20 -2.83
C LEU A 176 -0.24 -12.41 -1.73
N PHE A 177 0.82 -11.61 -1.76
CA PHE A 177 1.81 -11.53 -0.68
C PHE A 177 1.57 -10.25 0.09
N ILE A 178 1.35 -10.35 1.40
CA ILE A 178 0.99 -9.20 2.23
C ILE A 178 1.74 -9.22 3.55
N TYR A 179 2.17 -8.03 4.01
CA TYR A 179 2.77 -7.85 5.33
C TYR A 179 2.64 -6.41 5.84
N PRO A 180 2.56 -6.22 7.17
CA PRO A 180 2.73 -4.92 7.79
C PRO A 180 4.18 -4.46 7.64
N PHE A 181 4.40 -3.15 7.49
CA PHE A 181 5.73 -2.62 7.27
C PHE A 181 5.96 -1.36 8.10
N ILE A 182 7.15 -1.29 8.72
CA ILE A 182 7.56 -0.16 9.56
C ILE A 182 9.00 0.22 9.18
N LYS A 183 9.23 1.51 8.97
CA LYS A 183 10.57 2.10 8.81
C LYS A 183 11.18 2.45 10.16
N THR A 184 12.51 2.47 10.21
CA THR A 184 13.25 3.00 11.36
C THR A 184 13.05 4.51 11.51
N ARG A 185 13.13 5.04 12.74
CA ARG A 185 13.03 6.50 12.96
C ARG A 185 14.11 7.32 12.23
N PRO A 186 15.35 6.84 12.05
CA PRO A 186 16.35 7.54 11.22
C PRO A 186 15.90 7.79 9.78
N TRP A 187 15.06 6.90 9.17
CA TRP A 187 14.49 7.13 7.84
C TRP A 187 13.81 8.49 7.71
N TYR A 188 13.03 8.87 8.71
CA TYR A 188 12.26 10.12 8.70
C TYR A 188 13.10 11.37 8.96
N LYS A 189 14.32 11.19 9.50
CA LYS A 189 15.29 12.27 9.72
C LYS A 189 16.12 12.57 8.47
N LEU A 190 16.11 11.69 7.48
CA LEU A 190 16.82 11.92 6.20
C LEU A 190 16.17 13.08 5.45
N THR A 191 16.98 13.79 4.67
CA THR A 191 16.44 14.82 3.77
C THR A 191 15.52 14.21 2.71
N PRO A 192 14.53 14.95 2.17
CA PRO A 192 13.70 14.45 1.08
C PRO A 192 14.48 13.95 -0.12
N HIS A 193 15.60 14.63 -0.46
CA HIS A 193 16.47 14.23 -1.58
C HIS A 193 17.17 12.88 -1.32
N SER A 194 17.69 12.68 -0.10
CA SER A 194 18.31 11.40 0.27
C SER A 194 17.32 10.25 0.19
N ARG A 195 16.09 10.44 0.72
CA ARG A 195 15.03 9.43 0.62
C ARG A 195 14.61 9.17 -0.82
N GLN A 196 14.51 10.21 -1.66
CA GLN A 196 14.18 10.05 -3.08
C GLN A 196 15.26 9.22 -3.80
N GLY A 197 16.55 9.48 -3.55
CA GLY A 197 17.64 8.71 -4.18
C GLY A 197 17.61 7.23 -3.82
N MET A 198 17.39 6.89 -2.53
CA MET A 198 17.26 5.51 -2.09
C MET A 198 15.98 4.85 -2.67
N MET A 199 14.90 5.60 -2.82
CA MET A 199 13.68 5.08 -3.45
C MET A 199 13.81 4.94 -4.96
N ASP A 200 14.59 5.79 -5.62
CA ASP A 200 14.93 5.60 -7.04
C ASP A 200 15.67 4.27 -7.24
N GLU A 201 16.70 3.98 -6.41
CA GLU A 201 17.39 2.68 -6.42
C GLU A 201 16.42 1.51 -6.22
N HIS A 202 15.55 1.62 -5.21
CA HIS A 202 14.53 0.60 -4.89
C HIS A 202 13.57 0.36 -6.07
N ILE A 203 13.10 1.42 -6.71
CA ILE A 203 12.20 1.36 -7.86
C ILE A 203 12.93 0.75 -9.07
N PHE A 204 14.16 1.15 -9.35
CA PHE A 204 14.96 0.57 -10.43
C PHE A 204 15.26 -0.91 -10.20
N ALA A 205 15.53 -1.31 -8.95
CA ALA A 205 15.77 -2.71 -8.61
C ALA A 205 14.51 -3.57 -8.82
N SER A 206 13.31 -3.00 -8.63
CA SER A 206 12.03 -3.71 -8.81
C SER A 206 11.54 -3.73 -10.27
N ALA A 207 12.00 -2.82 -11.12
CA ALA A 207 11.49 -2.63 -12.49
C ALA A 207 11.53 -3.87 -13.39
N PRO A 208 12.49 -4.82 -13.26
CA PRO A 208 12.49 -6.07 -14.05
C PRO A 208 11.33 -7.02 -13.72
N PHE A 209 10.77 -6.95 -12.52
CA PHE A 209 9.78 -7.89 -12.00
C PHE A 209 8.35 -7.47 -12.37
N LYS A 210 8.04 -7.52 -13.66
CA LYS A 210 6.77 -7.01 -14.21
C LYS A 210 5.54 -7.85 -13.87
N GLY A 211 5.74 -9.10 -13.49
CA GLY A 211 4.70 -10.02 -13.04
C GLY A 211 4.23 -9.76 -11.61
N VAL A 212 4.88 -8.84 -10.86
CA VAL A 212 4.52 -8.48 -9.49
C VAL A 212 3.93 -7.07 -9.45
N ARG A 213 2.65 -6.95 -9.10
CA ARG A 213 1.96 -5.67 -8.94
C ARG A 213 1.95 -5.26 -7.48
N ILE A 214 2.49 -4.09 -7.20
CA ILE A 214 2.70 -3.58 -5.84
C ILE A 214 1.58 -2.63 -5.47
N ASN A 215 0.96 -2.85 -4.30
CA ASN A 215 0.05 -1.93 -3.66
C ASN A 215 0.59 -1.58 -2.27
N THR A 216 0.98 -0.33 -2.07
CA THR A 216 1.40 0.18 -0.76
C THR A 216 0.34 1.10 -0.22
N SER A 217 -0.19 0.78 0.96
CA SER A 217 -1.18 1.59 1.67
C SER A 217 -0.63 2.07 3.01
N TYR A 218 -1.20 3.14 3.55
CA TYR A 218 -0.67 3.90 4.67
C TYR A 218 -1.52 3.69 5.92
N SER A 219 -0.88 3.40 7.04
CA SER A 219 -1.54 3.12 8.33
C SER A 219 -1.15 4.08 9.45
N TYR A 220 -0.35 5.09 9.17
CA TYR A 220 0.14 6.03 10.20
C TYR A 220 -0.97 6.57 11.10
N GLY A 221 -0.94 6.18 12.39
CA GLY A 221 -1.86 6.67 13.40
C GLY A 221 -3.28 6.08 13.34
N ILE A 222 -3.57 5.19 12.38
CA ILE A 222 -4.85 4.46 12.31
C ILE A 222 -4.70 2.98 12.65
N ASP A 223 -3.46 2.46 12.67
CA ASP A 223 -3.12 1.11 13.08
C ASP A 223 -1.68 1.09 13.60
N ASP A 224 -1.19 -0.05 14.10
CA ASP A 224 0.12 -0.19 14.75
C ASP A 224 1.30 -0.08 13.78
N GLN A 225 1.13 -0.53 12.53
CA GLN A 225 2.14 -0.42 11.48
C GLN A 225 2.06 0.95 10.77
N GLU A 226 3.10 1.29 10.01
CA GLU A 226 3.12 2.51 9.20
C GLU A 226 2.54 2.30 7.80
N PHE A 227 2.70 1.08 7.28
CA PHE A 227 2.19 0.67 5.97
C PHE A 227 1.65 -0.75 6.03
N VAL A 228 0.75 -1.06 5.11
CA VAL A 228 0.50 -2.42 4.65
C VAL A 228 0.93 -2.50 3.20
N VAL A 229 1.84 -3.43 2.90
CA VAL A 229 2.33 -3.70 1.55
C VAL A 229 1.69 -4.97 1.05
N SER A 230 1.10 -4.92 -0.13
CA SER A 230 0.51 -6.09 -0.77
C SER A 230 0.97 -6.21 -2.22
N PHE A 231 1.21 -7.43 -2.67
CA PHE A 231 1.76 -7.75 -3.97
C PHE A 231 0.91 -8.83 -4.63
N ASP A 232 0.25 -8.49 -5.72
CA ASP A 232 -0.45 -9.46 -6.56
C ASP A 232 0.53 -10.06 -7.59
N SER A 233 0.54 -11.38 -7.77
CA SER A 233 1.32 -12.07 -8.79
C SER A 233 0.72 -13.42 -9.14
N ASP A 234 0.98 -13.89 -10.37
CA ASP A 234 0.71 -15.26 -10.78
C ASP A 234 1.95 -16.17 -10.58
N TYR A 235 3.09 -15.57 -10.20
CA TYR A 235 4.40 -16.23 -10.12
C TYR A 235 5.06 -16.02 -8.75
N PRO A 236 4.83 -16.92 -7.76
CA PRO A 236 5.43 -16.79 -6.43
C PRO A 236 6.96 -16.70 -6.43
N GLN A 237 7.63 -17.41 -7.36
CA GLN A 237 9.08 -17.36 -7.52
C GLN A 237 9.58 -15.96 -7.89
N GLU A 238 8.86 -15.25 -8.77
CA GLU A 238 9.23 -13.88 -9.16
C GLU A 238 9.14 -12.92 -7.96
N PHE A 239 8.17 -13.14 -7.07
CA PHE A 239 8.07 -12.37 -5.83
C PHE A 239 9.24 -12.65 -4.88
N VAL A 240 9.68 -13.91 -4.74
CA VAL A 240 10.87 -14.25 -3.93
C VAL A 240 12.11 -13.55 -4.48
N ASP A 241 12.32 -13.60 -5.79
CA ASP A 241 13.46 -12.97 -6.45
C ASP A 241 13.42 -11.45 -6.31
N LEU A 242 12.23 -10.83 -6.44
CA LEU A 242 12.02 -9.41 -6.19
C LEU A 242 12.43 -9.03 -4.77
N VAL A 243 11.89 -9.71 -3.75
CA VAL A 243 12.19 -9.39 -2.35
C VAL A 243 13.66 -9.60 -2.05
N HIS A 244 14.25 -10.69 -2.55
CA HIS A 244 15.70 -10.95 -2.43
C HIS A 244 16.51 -9.80 -3.03
N ARG A 245 16.17 -9.34 -4.24
CA ARG A 245 16.82 -8.21 -4.89
C ARG A 245 16.70 -6.91 -4.08
N LEU A 246 15.52 -6.64 -3.52
CA LEU A 246 15.27 -5.43 -2.74
C LEU A 246 16.05 -5.40 -1.41
N ARG A 247 16.44 -6.56 -0.85
CA ARG A 247 17.28 -6.62 0.36
C ARG A 247 18.67 -6.01 0.18
N TYR A 248 19.18 -5.94 -1.05
CA TYR A 248 20.47 -5.31 -1.35
C TYR A 248 20.40 -3.79 -1.55
N THR A 249 19.21 -3.20 -1.63
CA THR A 249 19.04 -1.75 -1.77
C THR A 249 19.28 -1.02 -0.45
N GLU A 250 19.83 0.21 -0.51
CA GLU A 250 20.10 1.01 0.69
C GLU A 250 18.80 1.27 1.49
N ALA A 251 17.66 1.45 0.83
CA ALA A 251 16.36 1.64 1.48
C ALA A 251 15.98 0.50 2.44
N SER A 252 16.50 -0.72 2.22
CA SER A 252 16.23 -1.89 3.06
C SER A 252 16.83 -1.78 4.45
N SER A 253 17.98 -1.09 4.61
CA SER A 253 18.65 -0.88 5.90
C SER A 253 17.82 -0.06 6.88
N TYR A 254 16.82 0.66 6.39
CA TYR A 254 15.87 1.43 7.18
C TYR A 254 14.56 0.69 7.47
N THR A 255 14.49 -0.61 7.25
CA THR A 255 13.34 -1.42 7.63
C THR A 255 13.46 -1.83 9.09
N LEU A 256 12.47 -1.44 9.92
CA LEU A 256 12.39 -1.86 11.32
C LEU A 256 11.67 -3.20 11.43
N ARG A 257 10.54 -3.37 10.74
CA ARG A 257 9.72 -4.58 10.78
C ARG A 257 8.96 -4.75 9.46
N ASP A 258 8.95 -5.98 8.96
CA ASP A 258 8.21 -6.40 7.76
C ASP A 258 7.60 -7.82 7.96
N VAL A 259 7.25 -8.14 9.18
CA VAL A 259 6.64 -9.40 9.57
C VAL A 259 5.39 -9.16 10.44
N PRO A 260 4.43 -10.12 10.47
CA PRO A 260 4.41 -11.41 9.76
C PRO A 260 4.13 -11.25 8.25
N MET A 261 4.69 -12.15 7.44
CA MET A 261 4.44 -12.22 6.00
C MET A 261 3.43 -13.32 5.69
N PHE A 262 2.49 -13.03 4.80
CA PHE A 262 1.41 -13.94 4.42
C PHE A 262 1.48 -14.21 2.92
N THR A 263 1.52 -15.50 2.56
CA THR A 263 1.30 -15.97 1.20
C THR A 263 -0.15 -16.45 1.10
N CYS A 264 -0.94 -15.77 0.30
CA CYS A 264 -2.38 -15.97 0.19
C CYS A 264 -2.71 -16.47 -1.21
N VAL A 265 -3.55 -17.50 -1.33
CA VAL A 265 -4.03 -18.04 -2.60
C VAL A 265 -5.45 -17.56 -2.83
N LYS A 266 -5.70 -16.91 -3.96
CA LYS A 266 -7.03 -16.40 -4.32
C LYS A 266 -7.99 -17.57 -4.54
N LYS A 267 -9.08 -17.59 -3.79
CA LYS A 267 -10.15 -18.60 -3.88
C LYS A 267 -11.50 -17.97 -3.52
N ASP A 268 -12.56 -18.52 -4.05
CA ASP A 268 -13.90 -18.14 -3.63
C ASP A 268 -14.17 -18.57 -2.19
N LEU A 269 -14.97 -17.77 -1.45
CA LEU A 269 -15.26 -18.03 -0.04
C LEU A 269 -15.91 -19.39 0.17
N ALA A 270 -16.79 -19.82 -0.75
CA ALA A 270 -17.44 -21.13 -0.69
C ALA A 270 -16.41 -22.28 -0.76
N GLU A 271 -15.42 -22.17 -1.64
CA GLU A 271 -14.32 -23.13 -1.76
C GLU A 271 -13.48 -23.16 -0.48
N ILE A 272 -13.06 -21.99 0.02
CA ILE A 272 -12.33 -21.85 1.28
C ILE A 272 -13.06 -22.53 2.43
N LEU A 273 -14.36 -22.24 2.60
CA LEU A 273 -15.16 -22.83 3.66
C LEU A 273 -15.29 -24.35 3.52
N SER A 274 -15.31 -24.89 2.29
CA SER A 274 -15.34 -26.32 2.06
C SER A 274 -14.05 -27.03 2.55
N GLU A 275 -12.90 -26.35 2.45
CA GLU A 275 -11.58 -26.84 2.87
C GLU A 275 -11.37 -26.83 4.39
N LEU A 276 -12.20 -26.09 5.14
CA LEU A 276 -12.08 -25.95 6.62
C LEU A 276 -12.66 -27.16 7.41
N SER A 277 -12.99 -28.26 6.76
CA SER A 277 -13.66 -29.43 7.37
C SER A 277 -12.69 -30.41 7.98
#